data_afc0fc677972eedbc219d98083d824dd
#
_entry.id   afc0fc677972eedbc219d98083d824dd
#
_cell.length_a   1.000
_cell.length_b   1.000
_cell.length_c   1.000
_cell.angle_alpha   90.00
_cell.angle_beta   90.00
_cell.angle_gamma   90.00
#
_symmetry.space_group_name_H-M   'P 1'
#
loop_
_entity.id
_entity.type
_entity.pdbx_description
1 polymer ?
#
loop_
_entity_poly.entity_id
_entity_poly.type
_entity_poly.pdbx_seq_one_letter_code
_entity_poly.pdbx_strand_id
1 'polypeptide(L)'
;MRRTFWLFVVLAVWPSLGHTEDLTNRVKKAVERSTLNQIGTKPFHLKAELAPSREQDKDSGRTGEVEIWWASPDRWKRELRSSEFHEIEIVNGGRDWQKTEGDYFPEWLRETAAQLVNPVPALQEVLEHVKTADDKRMLGQTNISWVANTGTLEVHNIQRYAVALHQDNRLLFYTYGFGWGAEFRDYASFHGRMVARTVNVGTPQITAKVVTLEDLRDVPAGFFDAGETAGDAQPLQTEPIDEISLRKNLLQTSAAAWPSVQDGPLEGNVTTWIVIDRKGKVREIDGIVSENSAMNETGKDAVMRMQFTPFLVNGAPSQVLSQFTLPFKTSRPTGSEKFDSAQTYFERGRKVGFPSAGTGSPYVLRAEFELRNSAGEIEKGRYEDTWLSDLQWRREAWFVDSHFVRSRNDEKRYRLSEGQQAGLLQMVFRMLEPIPASDTFQESDWRMKRDAVNGSPVVRVLTGYESPDGKLDPVQVRSYWFDDSGLLLKTHFRGIETRRSDFADFAGVEVARSIDVLKDGNLLMRMHVTEISPAGSFPYSKFKLPGHEWERIFTGSHTIDRQFTDEVR
;
A
#
# COMPACT_ATOMS: atom_id res chain seq x y z
N MET A 1 27.44 -69.64 32.57
CA MET A 1 27.48 -68.26 32.93
C MET A 1 27.57 -67.43 31.66
N ARG A 2 26.44 -66.85 31.17
CA ARG A 2 26.37 -65.96 30.03
C ARG A 2 26.09 -64.55 30.58
N ARG A 3 27.03 -63.59 30.43
CA ARG A 3 26.86 -62.19 30.76
C ARG A 3 26.32 -61.47 29.54
N THR A 4 25.10 -60.99 29.65
CA THR A 4 24.42 -60.16 28.66
C THR A 4 24.86 -58.68 28.89
N PHE A 5 25.54 -58.10 27.92
CA PHE A 5 25.90 -56.68 27.91
C PHE A 5 24.72 -55.90 27.31
N TRP A 6 24.13 -54.99 28.08
CA TRP A 6 23.16 -54.00 27.60
C TRP A 6 23.92 -52.78 27.09
N LEU A 7 23.82 -52.55 25.79
CA LEU A 7 24.34 -51.32 25.15
C LEU A 7 23.24 -50.26 25.25
N PHE A 8 23.45 -49.26 26.10
CA PHE A 8 22.63 -48.03 26.11
C PHE A 8 23.07 -47.14 24.96
N VAL A 9 22.28 -47.07 23.90
CA VAL A 9 22.41 -46.05 22.86
C VAL A 9 21.77 -44.77 23.40
N VAL A 10 22.57 -43.80 23.83
CA VAL A 10 22.14 -42.44 24.14
C VAL A 10 21.98 -41.73 22.81
N LEU A 11 20.74 -41.62 22.33
CA LEU A 11 20.36 -40.72 21.27
C LEU A 11 20.48 -39.29 21.81
N ALA A 12 21.63 -38.64 21.52
CA ALA A 12 21.77 -37.19 21.70
C ALA A 12 20.87 -36.52 20.66
N VAL A 13 19.68 -36.11 21.08
CA VAL A 13 18.85 -35.17 20.33
C VAL A 13 19.55 -33.83 20.46
N TRP A 14 20.37 -33.48 19.48
CA TRP A 14 20.78 -32.12 19.28
C TRP A 14 19.54 -31.31 18.87
N PRO A 15 19.13 -30.31 19.66
CA PRO A 15 18.20 -29.35 19.14
C PRO A 15 18.94 -28.63 17.99
N SER A 16 18.48 -28.83 16.78
CA SER A 16 18.83 -27.97 15.67
C SER A 16 18.30 -26.56 16.03
N LEU A 17 19.15 -25.77 16.66
CA LEU A 17 19.00 -24.31 16.70
C LEU A 17 19.06 -23.85 15.24
N GLY A 18 17.93 -23.93 14.55
CA GLY A 18 17.71 -23.24 13.31
C GLY A 18 17.87 -21.76 13.63
N HIS A 19 19.05 -21.22 13.34
CA HIS A 19 19.25 -19.80 13.30
C HIS A 19 18.27 -19.30 12.24
N THR A 20 17.15 -18.73 12.68
CA THR A 20 16.30 -17.92 11.81
C THR A 20 17.19 -16.77 11.36
N GLU A 21 17.59 -16.80 10.09
CA GLU A 21 18.39 -15.75 9.49
C GLU A 21 17.66 -14.43 9.70
N ASP A 22 18.35 -13.46 10.30
CA ASP A 22 17.80 -12.12 10.54
C ASP A 22 17.29 -11.51 9.22
N LEU A 23 16.12 -10.90 9.25
CA LEU A 23 15.46 -10.32 8.08
C LEU A 23 16.34 -9.26 7.40
N THR A 24 17.09 -8.49 8.18
CA THR A 24 18.08 -7.52 7.69
C THR A 24 19.13 -8.19 6.82
N ASN A 25 19.66 -9.34 7.25
CA ASN A 25 20.61 -10.12 6.47
C ASN A 25 19.99 -10.72 5.20
N ARG A 26 18.72 -11.13 5.25
CA ARG A 26 18.00 -11.62 4.06
C ARG A 26 17.86 -10.51 3.02
N VAL A 27 17.42 -9.32 3.42
CA VAL A 27 17.32 -8.16 2.53
C VAL A 27 18.68 -7.81 1.93
N LYS A 28 19.71 -7.68 2.77
CA LYS A 28 21.07 -7.42 2.32
C LYS A 28 21.53 -8.40 1.25
N LYS A 29 21.42 -9.70 1.51
CA LYS A 29 21.80 -10.75 0.55
C LYS A 29 20.99 -10.73 -0.74
N ALA A 30 19.68 -10.48 -0.64
CA ALA A 30 18.82 -10.39 -1.83
C ALA A 30 19.23 -9.23 -2.72
N VAL A 31 19.47 -8.04 -2.15
CA VAL A 31 19.89 -6.85 -2.87
C VAL A 31 21.28 -7.03 -3.46
N GLU A 32 22.27 -7.49 -2.65
CA GLU A 32 23.62 -7.74 -3.13
C GLU A 32 23.68 -8.75 -4.28
N ARG A 33 22.83 -9.78 -4.26
CA ARG A 33 22.73 -10.74 -5.36
C ARG A 33 22.11 -10.16 -6.62
N SER A 34 21.23 -9.18 -6.50
CA SER A 34 20.50 -8.58 -7.63
C SER A 34 21.15 -7.30 -8.17
N THR A 35 22.06 -6.68 -7.42
CA THR A 35 22.76 -5.47 -7.83
C THR A 35 23.90 -5.80 -8.80
N LEU A 36 23.87 -5.20 -9.99
CA LEU A 36 24.95 -5.27 -10.96
C LEU A 36 25.98 -4.16 -10.77
N ASN A 37 25.56 -2.95 -10.40
CA ASN A 37 26.45 -1.81 -10.17
C ASN A 37 27.13 -1.89 -8.81
N GLN A 38 28.09 -2.81 -8.65
CA GLN A 38 28.86 -2.96 -7.42
C GLN A 38 30.23 -3.59 -7.67
N ILE A 39 31.17 -3.37 -6.73
CA ILE A 39 32.50 -3.96 -6.77
C ILE A 39 32.42 -5.49 -6.86
N GLY A 40 33.26 -6.09 -7.71
CA GLY A 40 33.30 -7.54 -7.93
C GLY A 40 32.31 -8.09 -8.94
N THR A 41 31.45 -7.26 -9.52
CA THR A 41 30.65 -7.63 -10.69
C THR A 41 31.58 -7.75 -11.90
N LYS A 42 31.35 -8.75 -12.75
CA LYS A 42 32.05 -8.89 -14.04
C LYS A 42 31.61 -7.77 -14.98
N PRO A 43 32.51 -7.20 -15.78
CA PRO A 43 32.16 -6.24 -16.82
C PRO A 43 31.05 -6.77 -17.72
N PHE A 44 30.03 -5.93 -17.98
CA PHE A 44 28.86 -6.36 -18.73
C PHE A 44 28.36 -5.30 -19.71
N HIS A 45 27.62 -5.77 -20.71
CA HIS A 45 26.75 -5.00 -21.60
C HIS A 45 25.32 -5.42 -21.34
N LEU A 46 24.46 -4.47 -21.03
CA LEU A 46 23.03 -4.66 -20.79
C LEU A 46 22.23 -3.77 -21.75
N LYS A 47 21.23 -4.37 -22.41
CA LYS A 47 20.23 -3.62 -23.16
C LYS A 47 18.83 -4.04 -22.73
N ALA A 48 17.95 -3.05 -22.51
CA ALA A 48 16.54 -3.27 -22.19
C ALA A 48 15.64 -2.41 -23.08
N GLU A 49 14.52 -2.99 -23.48
CA GLU A 49 13.44 -2.31 -24.17
C GLU A 49 12.33 -1.98 -23.17
N LEU A 50 11.77 -0.77 -23.28
CA LEU A 50 10.76 -0.23 -22.39
C LEU A 50 9.45 -0.01 -23.11
N ALA A 51 8.36 -0.48 -22.51
CA ALA A 51 7.02 -0.25 -23.03
C ALA A 51 6.01 -0.18 -21.87
N PRO A 52 4.84 0.47 -22.06
CA PRO A 52 3.76 0.45 -21.09
C PRO A 52 3.34 -0.98 -20.75
N SER A 53 3.15 -1.28 -19.47
CA SER A 53 2.79 -2.63 -19.00
C SER A 53 1.34 -3.01 -19.33
N ARG A 54 0.47 -2.03 -19.51
CA ARG A 54 -0.96 -2.22 -19.74
C ARG A 54 -1.38 -1.67 -21.10
N GLU A 55 -2.30 -2.36 -21.74
CA GLU A 55 -2.86 -1.94 -23.04
C GLU A 55 -3.46 -0.52 -22.99
N GLN A 56 -4.15 -0.20 -21.90
CA GLN A 56 -4.76 1.13 -21.68
C GLN A 56 -3.75 2.27 -21.55
N ASP A 57 -2.48 1.96 -21.28
CA ASP A 57 -1.42 2.95 -21.08
C ASP A 57 -0.55 3.10 -22.35
N LYS A 58 -0.87 2.41 -23.46
CA LYS A 58 -0.09 2.45 -24.72
C LYS A 58 0.04 3.85 -25.31
N ASP A 59 -0.98 4.67 -25.12
CA ASP A 59 -1.00 6.05 -25.63
C ASP A 59 -0.20 7.01 -24.72
N SER A 60 0.38 6.52 -23.63
CA SER A 60 1.20 7.35 -22.72
C SER A 60 2.51 7.83 -23.35
N GLY A 61 2.91 7.27 -24.50
CA GLY A 61 4.18 7.60 -25.15
C GLY A 61 5.42 7.09 -24.41
N ARG A 62 5.25 6.35 -23.32
CA ARG A 62 6.36 5.87 -22.46
C ARG A 62 7.03 4.62 -23.05
N THR A 63 7.63 4.78 -24.21
CA THR A 63 8.45 3.75 -24.86
C THR A 63 9.89 4.24 -24.97
N GLY A 64 10.84 3.30 -24.89
CA GLY A 64 12.24 3.68 -24.97
C GLY A 64 13.19 2.50 -24.89
N GLU A 65 14.46 2.82 -24.80
CA GLU A 65 15.56 1.88 -24.63
C GLU A 65 16.54 2.37 -23.57
N VAL A 66 17.09 1.42 -22.84
CA VAL A 66 18.21 1.60 -21.91
C VAL A 66 19.34 0.70 -22.37
N GLU A 67 20.54 1.27 -22.55
CA GLU A 67 21.72 0.52 -22.89
C GLU A 67 22.88 0.92 -21.97
N ILE A 68 23.54 -0.06 -21.35
CA ILE A 68 24.57 0.15 -20.32
C ILE A 68 25.77 -0.73 -20.63
N TRP A 69 26.93 -0.10 -20.78
CA TRP A 69 28.24 -0.74 -20.85
C TRP A 69 28.97 -0.44 -19.55
N TRP A 70 29.16 -1.45 -18.74
CA TRP A 70 29.71 -1.29 -17.40
C TRP A 70 31.02 -2.08 -17.26
N ALA A 71 32.12 -1.41 -16.97
CA ALA A 71 33.43 -2.01 -16.72
C ALA A 71 33.77 -2.07 -15.22
N SER A 72 33.41 -1.03 -14.44
CA SER A 72 33.58 -0.92 -12.99
C SER A 72 32.64 0.18 -12.44
N PRO A 73 32.48 0.32 -11.11
CA PRO A 73 31.66 1.39 -10.52
C PRO A 73 32.07 2.80 -10.95
N ASP A 74 33.34 3.00 -11.30
CA ASP A 74 33.96 4.26 -11.73
C ASP A 74 34.22 4.31 -13.25
N ARG A 75 33.76 3.31 -14.00
CA ARG A 75 33.98 3.25 -15.46
C ARG A 75 32.85 2.58 -16.19
N TRP A 76 31.92 3.39 -16.72
CA TRP A 76 30.76 2.92 -17.45
C TRP A 76 30.21 3.98 -18.41
N LYS A 77 29.42 3.53 -19.36
CA LYS A 77 28.64 4.36 -20.27
C LYS A 77 27.19 3.91 -20.23
N ARG A 78 26.26 4.86 -20.23
CA ARG A 78 24.83 4.62 -20.31
C ARG A 78 24.22 5.44 -21.44
N GLU A 79 23.32 4.84 -22.18
CA GLU A 79 22.45 5.54 -23.13
C GLU A 79 20.99 5.30 -22.76
N LEU A 80 20.24 6.39 -22.69
CA LEU A 80 18.79 6.40 -22.46
C LEU A 80 18.13 7.03 -23.66
N ARG A 81 17.14 6.35 -24.26
CA ARG A 81 16.43 6.82 -25.44
C ARG A 81 14.94 6.68 -25.27
N SER A 82 14.20 7.73 -25.63
CA SER A 82 12.77 7.72 -25.86
C SER A 82 12.46 8.49 -27.16
N SER A 83 11.19 8.62 -27.53
CA SER A 83 10.81 9.37 -28.74
C SER A 83 11.21 10.86 -28.71
N GLU A 84 11.37 11.44 -27.51
CA GLU A 84 11.58 12.89 -27.33
C GLU A 84 12.84 13.22 -26.51
N PHE A 85 13.60 12.20 -26.11
CA PHE A 85 14.77 12.39 -25.24
C PHE A 85 15.86 11.38 -25.57
N HIS A 86 17.11 11.87 -25.60
CA HIS A 86 18.30 11.04 -25.71
C HIS A 86 19.36 11.55 -24.71
N GLU A 87 19.86 10.65 -23.90
CA GLU A 87 20.95 10.92 -22.96
C GLU A 87 22.08 9.95 -23.18
N ILE A 88 23.31 10.47 -23.19
CA ILE A 88 24.53 9.70 -23.08
C ILE A 88 25.24 10.18 -21.83
N GLU A 89 25.53 9.26 -20.91
CA GLU A 89 26.31 9.52 -19.71
C GLU A 89 27.52 8.61 -19.69
N ILE A 90 28.69 9.19 -19.37
CA ILE A 90 29.96 8.48 -19.30
C ILE A 90 30.63 8.82 -17.97
N VAL A 91 30.92 7.81 -17.20
CA VAL A 91 31.74 7.93 -15.99
C VAL A 91 33.07 7.25 -16.24
N ASN A 92 34.16 7.98 -15.99
CA ASN A 92 35.51 7.44 -16.15
C ASN A 92 36.48 8.06 -15.12
N GLY A 93 36.85 7.28 -14.09
CA GLY A 93 37.83 7.68 -13.10
C GLY A 93 37.51 8.94 -12.31
N GLY A 94 36.24 9.10 -11.87
CA GLY A 94 35.80 10.25 -11.08
C GLY A 94 35.40 11.48 -11.92
N ARG A 95 35.39 11.37 -13.24
CA ARG A 95 34.78 12.34 -14.14
C ARG A 95 33.43 11.79 -14.60
N ASP A 96 32.42 12.61 -14.46
CA ASP A 96 31.07 12.36 -14.97
C ASP A 96 30.81 13.34 -16.11
N TRP A 97 30.44 12.83 -17.26
CA TRP A 97 30.08 13.61 -18.42
C TRP A 97 28.73 13.17 -18.94
N GLN A 98 27.87 14.14 -19.20
CA GLN A 98 26.53 13.88 -19.69
C GLN A 98 26.20 14.78 -20.89
N LYS A 99 25.63 14.18 -21.93
CA LYS A 99 25.02 14.88 -23.08
C LYS A 99 23.56 14.52 -23.15
N THR A 100 22.72 15.55 -23.20
CA THR A 100 21.27 15.38 -23.30
C THR A 100 20.73 16.12 -24.55
N GLU A 101 19.81 15.47 -25.24
CA GLU A 101 19.06 16.01 -26.36
C GLU A 101 17.57 15.88 -26.07
N GLY A 102 16.80 16.95 -26.35
CA GLY A 102 15.37 17.02 -26.03
C GLY A 102 15.05 18.08 -24.97
N ASP A 103 13.80 18.49 -24.91
CA ASP A 103 13.35 19.54 -23.97
C ASP A 103 12.73 18.98 -22.70
N TYR A 104 12.34 17.71 -22.73
CA TYR A 104 11.73 17.00 -21.63
C TYR A 104 12.63 15.84 -21.18
N PHE A 105 12.95 15.84 -19.91
CA PHE A 105 13.74 14.82 -19.25
C PHE A 105 12.81 13.83 -18.54
N PRO A 106 12.62 12.60 -19.07
CA PRO A 106 11.69 11.64 -18.49
C PRO A 106 12.29 10.95 -17.28
N GLU A 107 11.88 11.34 -16.08
CA GLU A 107 12.31 10.75 -14.81
C GLU A 107 12.06 9.22 -14.79
N TRP A 108 10.94 8.77 -15.32
CA TRP A 108 10.61 7.34 -15.42
C TRP A 108 11.65 6.53 -16.17
N LEU A 109 12.31 7.11 -17.18
CA LEU A 109 13.34 6.42 -17.99
C LEU A 109 14.62 6.24 -17.17
N ARG A 110 15.05 7.29 -16.47
CA ARG A 110 16.23 7.25 -15.59
C ARG A 110 16.00 6.31 -14.42
N GLU A 111 14.84 6.40 -13.77
CA GLU A 111 14.50 5.52 -12.65
C GLU A 111 14.46 4.04 -13.09
N THR A 112 13.86 3.76 -14.26
CA THR A 112 13.87 2.40 -14.80
C THR A 112 15.28 1.89 -15.05
N ALA A 113 16.16 2.73 -15.61
CA ALA A 113 17.57 2.36 -15.82
C ALA A 113 18.30 2.07 -14.50
N ALA A 114 18.03 2.88 -13.45
CA ALA A 114 18.59 2.64 -12.12
C ALA A 114 18.13 1.30 -11.54
N GLN A 115 16.84 0.99 -11.63
CA GLN A 115 16.26 -0.26 -11.11
C GLN A 115 16.83 -1.52 -11.80
N LEU A 116 17.25 -1.43 -13.05
CA LEU A 116 17.87 -2.55 -13.78
C LEU A 116 19.23 -2.96 -13.22
N VAL A 117 20.01 -2.04 -12.66
CA VAL A 117 21.38 -2.30 -12.19
C VAL A 117 21.60 -2.11 -10.69
N ASN A 118 20.77 -1.30 -10.05
CA ASN A 118 20.83 -1.01 -8.61
C ASN A 118 19.43 -0.84 -8.03
N PRO A 119 18.72 -1.94 -7.76
CA PRO A 119 17.31 -1.90 -7.34
C PRO A 119 17.06 -1.25 -5.97
N VAL A 120 18.08 -1.09 -5.14
CA VAL A 120 17.99 -0.41 -3.83
C VAL A 120 19.21 0.48 -3.64
N PRO A 121 19.24 1.68 -4.24
CA PRO A 121 20.41 2.56 -4.21
C PRO A 121 20.81 2.99 -2.80
N ALA A 122 19.84 3.16 -1.90
CA ALA A 122 20.05 3.55 -0.50
C ALA A 122 20.06 2.34 0.46
N LEU A 123 20.65 1.20 0.06
CA LEU A 123 20.61 -0.03 0.86
C LEU A 123 21.06 0.17 2.30
N GLN A 124 22.13 0.91 2.54
CA GLN A 124 22.65 1.13 3.90
C GLN A 124 21.61 1.83 4.78
N GLU A 125 20.97 2.87 4.27
CA GLU A 125 19.90 3.59 4.95
C GLU A 125 18.71 2.67 5.23
N VAL A 126 18.30 1.86 4.24
CA VAL A 126 17.23 0.86 4.41
C VAL A 126 17.57 -0.10 5.53
N LEU A 127 18.82 -0.62 5.58
CA LEU A 127 19.24 -1.59 6.60
C LEU A 127 19.30 -1.01 8.01
N GLU A 128 19.67 0.26 8.17
CA GLU A 128 19.74 0.95 9.46
C GLU A 128 18.35 1.18 10.08
N HIS A 129 17.33 1.34 9.25
CA HIS A 129 15.97 1.67 9.68
C HIS A 129 15.01 0.49 9.54
N VAL A 130 15.46 -0.70 9.19
CA VAL A 130 14.62 -1.89 9.11
C VAL A 130 13.99 -2.18 10.46
N LYS A 131 12.72 -1.87 10.61
CA LYS A 131 11.88 -2.36 11.70
C LYS A 131 11.26 -3.67 11.22
N THR A 132 11.65 -4.76 11.86
CA THR A 132 11.22 -6.10 11.54
C THR A 132 9.71 -6.25 11.74
N ALA A 133 8.98 -6.21 10.65
CA ALA A 133 7.67 -6.83 10.58
C ALA A 133 7.81 -8.02 9.63
N ASP A 134 7.92 -9.22 10.16
CA ASP A 134 7.81 -10.46 9.35
C ASP A 134 6.33 -10.63 8.98
N ASP A 135 5.85 -9.72 8.11
CA ASP A 135 4.46 -9.67 7.69
C ASP A 135 4.31 -10.57 6.46
N LYS A 136 3.90 -11.82 6.69
CA LYS A 136 3.53 -12.76 5.64
C LYS A 136 2.20 -12.36 5.03
N ARG A 137 2.20 -11.34 4.18
CA ARG A 137 1.02 -10.99 3.38
C ARG A 137 0.99 -11.81 2.11
N MET A 138 -0.14 -12.41 1.85
CA MET A 138 -0.46 -12.97 0.54
C MET A 138 -0.97 -11.83 -0.35
N LEU A 139 -0.17 -11.45 -1.36
CA LEU A 139 -0.65 -10.72 -2.53
C LEU A 139 -0.94 -11.75 -3.63
N GLY A 140 -2.21 -12.14 -3.78
CA GLY A 140 -2.60 -13.22 -4.67
C GLY A 140 -2.09 -14.59 -4.18
N GLN A 141 -1.48 -15.36 -5.07
CA GLN A 141 -0.94 -16.71 -4.75
C GLN A 141 0.52 -16.69 -4.29
N THR A 142 1.15 -15.52 -4.15
CA THR A 142 2.56 -15.38 -3.82
C THR A 142 2.73 -15.03 -2.36
N ASN A 143 3.47 -15.83 -1.62
CA ASN A 143 3.87 -15.52 -0.26
C ASN A 143 5.00 -14.48 -0.29
N ILE A 144 4.75 -13.27 0.21
CA ILE A 144 5.70 -12.16 0.20
C ILE A 144 6.04 -11.80 1.64
N SER A 145 7.34 -11.70 1.93
CA SER A 145 7.82 -11.12 3.18
C SER A 145 8.05 -9.62 2.94
N TRP A 146 7.39 -8.77 3.72
CA TRP A 146 7.57 -7.33 3.66
C TRP A 146 8.58 -6.86 4.69
N VAL A 147 9.47 -5.99 4.25
CA VAL A 147 10.29 -5.16 5.11
C VAL A 147 9.85 -3.72 4.86
N ALA A 148 9.15 -3.13 5.81
CA ALA A 148 8.73 -1.74 5.71
C ALA A 148 9.63 -0.88 6.58
N ASN A 149 10.20 0.15 6.00
CA ASN A 149 10.84 1.23 6.73
C ASN A 149 9.94 2.45 6.71
N THR A 150 9.58 2.97 7.89
CA THR A 150 8.87 4.24 8.02
C THR A 150 9.88 5.32 8.35
N GLY A 151 10.45 5.96 7.33
CA GLY A 151 11.16 7.23 7.52
C GLY A 151 10.22 8.32 8.07
N THR A 152 10.79 9.33 8.69
CA THR A 152 10.08 10.51 9.17
C THR A 152 9.32 11.19 8.05
N LEU A 153 8.02 11.36 8.22
CA LEU A 153 7.17 12.18 7.38
C LEU A 153 7.47 13.67 7.64
N GLU A 154 8.40 14.24 6.93
CA GLU A 154 8.35 15.67 6.69
C GLU A 154 7.31 15.93 5.59
N VAL A 155 6.57 17.04 5.68
CA VAL A 155 5.32 17.31 4.94
C VAL A 155 5.45 17.25 3.42
N HIS A 156 6.66 17.16 2.89
CA HIS A 156 6.97 17.05 1.46
C HIS A 156 7.94 15.91 1.09
N ASN A 157 8.45 15.14 2.04
CA ASN A 157 9.36 14.03 1.80
C ASN A 157 8.88 12.76 2.50
N ILE A 158 7.94 12.05 1.87
CA ILE A 158 7.60 10.70 2.29
C ILE A 158 8.71 9.76 1.80
N GLN A 159 9.80 9.69 2.53
CA GLN A 159 10.81 8.66 2.30
C GLN A 159 10.31 7.35 2.94
N ARG A 160 9.57 6.60 2.19
CA ARG A 160 9.21 5.22 2.56
C ARG A 160 9.98 4.29 1.66
N TYR A 161 10.77 3.42 2.27
CA TYR A 161 11.35 2.29 1.58
C TYR A 161 10.56 1.03 1.93
N ALA A 162 10.23 0.25 0.93
CA ALA A 162 9.69 -1.07 1.11
C ALA A 162 10.47 -2.05 0.25
N VAL A 163 10.82 -3.19 0.82
CA VAL A 163 11.46 -4.28 0.10
C VAL A 163 10.66 -5.54 0.37
N ALA A 164 10.23 -6.22 -0.68
CA ALA A 164 9.57 -7.52 -0.58
C ALA A 164 10.41 -8.59 -1.26
N LEU A 165 10.48 -9.76 -0.63
CA LEU A 165 11.25 -10.89 -1.12
C LEU A 165 10.31 -12.06 -1.48
N HIS A 166 10.65 -12.79 -2.54
CA HIS A 166 10.04 -14.10 -2.79
C HIS A 166 10.37 -15.08 -1.66
N GLN A 167 9.39 -15.79 -1.15
CA GLN A 167 9.61 -16.78 -0.09
C GLN A 167 10.49 -17.95 -0.54
N ASP A 168 10.29 -18.43 -1.75
CA ASP A 168 10.91 -19.67 -2.23
C ASP A 168 12.40 -19.51 -2.53
N ASN A 169 12.79 -18.40 -3.18
CA ASN A 169 14.17 -18.19 -3.65
C ASN A 169 14.88 -17.02 -2.97
N ARG A 170 14.18 -16.26 -2.13
CA ARG A 170 14.66 -15.09 -1.39
C ARG A 170 15.26 -14.00 -2.30
N LEU A 171 14.79 -13.90 -3.54
CA LEU A 171 15.12 -12.81 -4.45
C LEU A 171 14.18 -11.63 -4.23
N LEU A 172 14.55 -10.46 -4.73
CA LEU A 172 13.70 -9.28 -4.71
C LEU A 172 12.42 -9.56 -5.51
N PHE A 173 11.29 -9.23 -4.93
CA PHE A 173 10.01 -9.23 -5.62
C PHE A 173 9.55 -7.81 -5.93
N TYR A 174 9.68 -6.93 -4.95
CA TYR A 174 9.23 -5.54 -5.06
C TYR A 174 10.11 -4.63 -4.23
N THR A 175 10.36 -3.44 -4.75
CA THR A 175 10.98 -2.33 -4.02
C THR A 175 10.12 -1.09 -4.17
N TYR A 176 10.16 -0.22 -3.17
CA TYR A 176 9.55 1.10 -3.22
C TYR A 176 10.45 2.09 -2.52
N GLY A 177 10.72 3.21 -3.14
CA GLY A 177 11.50 4.29 -2.56
C GLY A 177 11.36 5.57 -3.39
N PHE A 178 11.42 6.73 -2.76
CA PHE A 178 11.35 8.06 -3.41
C PHE A 178 10.14 8.26 -4.35
N GLY A 179 9.00 7.64 -4.04
CA GLY A 179 7.81 7.72 -4.90
C GLY A 179 7.73 6.67 -6.00
N TRP A 180 8.78 5.90 -6.24
CA TRP A 180 8.85 4.90 -7.30
C TRP A 180 8.77 3.48 -6.74
N GLY A 181 7.91 2.66 -7.34
CA GLY A 181 7.83 1.22 -7.08
C GLY A 181 8.39 0.43 -8.24
N ALA A 182 9.07 -0.67 -7.96
CA ALA A 182 9.57 -1.60 -8.96
C ALA A 182 9.26 -3.05 -8.58
N GLU A 183 8.77 -3.83 -9.54
CA GLU A 183 8.51 -5.26 -9.39
C GLU A 183 9.47 -6.05 -10.28
N PHE A 184 10.08 -7.09 -9.75
CA PHE A 184 11.16 -7.86 -10.39
C PHE A 184 10.71 -9.28 -10.69
N ARG A 185 10.87 -9.71 -11.96
CA ARG A 185 10.44 -11.02 -12.45
C ARG A 185 11.49 -11.66 -13.38
N ASP A 186 11.29 -12.92 -13.72
CA ASP A 186 12.04 -13.66 -14.74
C ASP A 186 13.56 -13.65 -14.48
N TYR A 187 13.96 -14.01 -13.27
CA TYR A 187 15.34 -13.99 -12.86
C TYR A 187 16.22 -14.98 -13.63
N ALA A 188 17.36 -14.50 -14.11
CA ALA A 188 18.40 -15.31 -14.72
C ALA A 188 19.75 -15.10 -14.02
N SER A 189 20.60 -16.13 -14.00
CA SER A 189 21.94 -16.03 -13.44
C SER A 189 22.88 -15.34 -14.43
N PHE A 190 23.69 -14.40 -13.90
CA PHE A 190 24.80 -13.77 -14.62
C PHE A 190 26.01 -13.68 -13.67
N HIS A 191 27.04 -14.52 -13.89
CA HIS A 191 28.26 -14.59 -13.07
C HIS A 191 28.01 -14.59 -11.55
N GLY A 192 27.04 -15.41 -11.11
CA GLY A 192 26.67 -15.54 -9.69
C GLY A 192 25.72 -14.46 -9.17
N ARG A 193 25.38 -13.47 -9.99
CA ARG A 193 24.26 -12.52 -9.73
C ARG A 193 22.95 -13.10 -10.23
N MET A 194 21.86 -12.68 -9.63
CA MET A 194 20.50 -13.01 -10.06
C MET A 194 19.85 -11.75 -10.60
N VAL A 195 19.75 -11.64 -11.90
CA VAL A 195 19.28 -10.43 -12.59
C VAL A 195 17.85 -10.65 -13.08
N ALA A 196 16.95 -9.75 -12.70
CA ALA A 196 15.60 -9.73 -13.22
C ALA A 196 15.61 -9.37 -14.71
N ARG A 197 15.00 -10.20 -15.55
CA ARG A 197 14.86 -9.95 -16.99
C ARG A 197 13.65 -9.11 -17.32
N THR A 198 12.72 -9.00 -16.39
CA THR A 198 11.53 -8.17 -16.48
C THR A 198 11.44 -7.33 -15.22
N VAL A 199 11.40 -6.00 -15.38
CA VAL A 199 11.23 -5.04 -14.30
C VAL A 199 10.07 -4.12 -14.63
N ASN A 200 9.07 -4.06 -13.77
CA ASN A 200 7.92 -3.17 -13.92
C ASN A 200 8.10 -1.98 -12.97
N VAL A 201 8.10 -0.76 -13.48
CA VAL A 201 8.44 0.46 -12.71
C VAL A 201 7.35 1.50 -12.84
N GLY A 202 7.04 2.18 -11.74
CA GLY A 202 6.26 3.42 -11.70
C GLY A 202 4.74 3.27 -11.81
N THR A 203 4.09 4.42 -11.94
CA THR A 203 2.63 4.54 -12.16
C THR A 203 2.40 5.75 -13.09
N PRO A 204 1.89 5.58 -14.33
CA PRO A 204 1.55 4.31 -15.00
C PRO A 204 2.76 3.37 -15.14
N GLN A 205 2.49 2.08 -15.05
CA GLN A 205 3.54 1.08 -14.99
C GLN A 205 4.21 0.84 -16.35
N ILE A 206 5.54 0.86 -16.36
CA ILE A 206 6.40 0.57 -17.50
C ILE A 206 7.06 -0.78 -17.28
N THR A 207 7.07 -1.63 -18.31
CA THR A 207 7.84 -2.87 -18.33
C THR A 207 9.16 -2.64 -19.05
N ALA A 208 10.26 -2.82 -18.35
CA ALA A 208 11.59 -2.96 -18.92
C ALA A 208 11.91 -4.44 -19.13
N LYS A 209 12.18 -4.82 -20.37
CA LYS A 209 12.54 -6.18 -20.74
C LYS A 209 14.00 -6.22 -21.16
N VAL A 210 14.84 -6.90 -20.37
CA VAL A 210 16.26 -7.07 -20.69
C VAL A 210 16.41 -8.03 -21.86
N VAL A 211 16.76 -7.49 -23.00
CA VAL A 211 16.96 -8.25 -24.27
C VAL A 211 18.41 -8.72 -24.43
N THR A 212 19.39 -7.97 -23.87
CA THR A 212 20.80 -8.34 -23.87
C THR A 212 21.35 -8.25 -22.45
N LEU A 213 22.11 -9.24 -22.02
CA LEU A 213 23.00 -9.18 -20.86
C LEU A 213 24.12 -10.18 -21.10
N GLU A 214 25.29 -9.66 -21.37
CA GLU A 214 26.47 -10.42 -21.77
C GLU A 214 27.75 -9.82 -21.22
N ASP A 215 28.86 -10.54 -21.33
CA ASP A 215 30.17 -10.03 -20.94
C ASP A 215 30.56 -8.84 -21.84
N LEU A 216 31.04 -7.78 -21.23
CA LEU A 216 31.59 -6.66 -21.96
C LEU A 216 32.92 -7.09 -22.60
N ARG A 217 32.92 -7.19 -23.93
CA ARG A 217 34.07 -7.62 -24.75
C ARG A 217 34.41 -6.54 -25.78
N ASP A 218 35.71 -6.47 -26.11
CA ASP A 218 36.22 -5.75 -27.29
C ASP A 218 35.74 -4.29 -27.42
N VAL A 219 35.67 -3.56 -26.30
CA VAL A 219 35.37 -2.12 -26.34
C VAL A 219 36.53 -1.36 -27.00
N PRO A 220 36.23 -0.48 -28.00
CA PRO A 220 37.25 0.33 -28.65
C PRO A 220 38.07 1.18 -27.64
N ALA A 221 39.30 1.47 -27.95
CA ALA A 221 40.07 2.45 -27.20
C ALA A 221 39.32 3.79 -27.18
N GLY A 222 39.20 4.40 -25.99
CA GLY A 222 38.46 5.65 -25.85
C GLY A 222 36.94 5.52 -25.74
N PHE A 223 36.38 4.31 -25.72
CA PHE A 223 34.91 4.11 -25.65
C PHE A 223 34.27 4.78 -24.42
N PHE A 224 34.99 4.85 -23.31
CA PHE A 224 34.57 5.52 -22.08
C PHE A 224 35.13 6.93 -21.96
N ASP A 225 35.70 7.51 -23.03
CA ASP A 225 36.20 8.87 -23.01
C ASP A 225 35.17 9.80 -23.67
N ALA A 226 34.85 10.88 -23.02
CA ALA A 226 33.90 11.88 -23.52
C ALA A 226 34.44 12.76 -24.67
N GLY A 227 35.74 12.65 -24.97
CA GLY A 227 36.47 13.45 -25.95
C GLY A 227 36.88 14.84 -25.44
N GLU A 228 37.78 15.50 -26.19
CA GLU A 228 38.32 16.82 -25.81
C GLU A 228 37.30 17.97 -25.84
N THR A 229 36.16 17.78 -26.53
CA THR A 229 35.14 18.81 -26.69
C THR A 229 34.01 18.72 -25.64
N ALA A 230 34.00 17.70 -24.83
CA ALA A 230 33.02 17.50 -23.78
C ALA A 230 33.51 18.18 -22.50
N GLY A 231 33.05 19.37 -22.23
CA GLY A 231 33.16 19.98 -20.89
C GLY A 231 32.38 19.15 -19.87
N ASP A 232 32.67 19.34 -18.58
CA ASP A 232 31.86 18.75 -17.50
C ASP A 232 30.43 19.28 -17.63
N ALA A 233 29.55 18.49 -18.27
CA ALA A 233 28.14 18.85 -18.38
C ALA A 233 27.49 18.70 -17.00
N GLN A 234 26.79 19.73 -16.55
CA GLN A 234 25.96 19.61 -15.36
C GLN A 234 24.87 18.56 -15.64
N PRO A 235 24.68 17.58 -14.74
CA PRO A 235 23.59 16.62 -14.89
C PRO A 235 22.25 17.33 -15.03
N LEU A 236 21.46 16.91 -16.02
CA LEU A 236 20.11 17.42 -16.13
C LEU A 236 19.30 16.94 -14.93
N GLN A 237 18.71 17.87 -14.19
CA GLN A 237 17.90 17.60 -13.02
C GLN A 237 16.55 18.29 -13.15
N THR A 238 15.54 17.68 -12.52
CA THR A 238 14.25 18.32 -12.34
C THR A 238 14.30 19.14 -11.06
N GLU A 239 14.18 20.47 -11.19
CA GLU A 239 14.32 21.40 -10.07
C GLU A 239 12.99 21.58 -9.35
N PRO A 240 12.90 21.34 -8.03
CA PRO A 240 11.68 21.64 -7.28
C PRO A 240 11.49 23.14 -7.13
N ILE A 241 10.29 23.63 -7.44
CA ILE A 241 9.89 25.02 -7.23
C ILE A 241 8.59 25.10 -6.44
N ASP A 242 8.39 26.21 -5.74
CA ASP A 242 7.15 26.47 -5.00
C ASP A 242 5.98 26.87 -5.93
N GLU A 243 4.74 26.64 -5.48
CA GLU A 243 3.54 26.95 -6.26
C GLU A 243 3.37 28.45 -6.56
N ILE A 244 3.89 29.33 -5.72
CA ILE A 244 3.82 30.80 -5.94
C ILE A 244 4.69 31.17 -7.14
N SER A 245 5.90 30.63 -7.20
CA SER A 245 6.83 30.83 -8.33
C SER A 245 6.27 30.20 -9.60
N LEU A 246 5.64 29.03 -9.49
CA LEU A 246 4.95 28.41 -10.61
C LEU A 246 3.84 29.28 -11.19
N ARG A 247 2.96 29.83 -10.35
CA ARG A 247 1.82 30.65 -10.78
C ARG A 247 2.24 31.97 -11.41
N LYS A 248 3.37 32.56 -11.02
CA LYS A 248 3.91 33.77 -11.64
C LYS A 248 4.32 33.55 -13.10
N ASN A 249 4.68 32.31 -13.45
CA ASN A 249 5.11 31.92 -14.79
C ASN A 249 3.98 31.34 -15.65
N LEU A 250 2.74 31.30 -15.16
CA LEU A 250 1.61 30.79 -15.91
C LEU A 250 1.25 31.69 -17.08
N LEU A 251 1.42 31.24 -18.31
CA LEU A 251 1.09 31.95 -19.54
C LEU A 251 -0.36 31.71 -19.98
N GLN A 252 -0.78 30.44 -19.91
CA GLN A 252 -2.11 30.06 -20.36
C GLN A 252 -2.76 29.16 -19.32
N THR A 253 -3.93 29.61 -18.84
CA THR A 253 -4.79 28.78 -17.99
C THR A 253 -5.68 27.88 -18.85
N SER A 254 -6.06 26.75 -18.31
CA SER A 254 -7.10 25.89 -18.89
C SER A 254 -8.28 25.81 -17.92
N ALA A 255 -9.46 26.18 -18.40
CA ALA A 255 -10.67 26.00 -17.60
C ALA A 255 -11.00 24.51 -17.48
N ALA A 256 -11.27 24.07 -16.28
CA ALA A 256 -11.79 22.73 -16.01
C ALA A 256 -13.32 22.76 -16.09
N ALA A 257 -13.89 21.89 -16.94
CA ALA A 257 -15.34 21.69 -16.99
C ALA A 257 -15.71 20.60 -15.98
N TRP A 258 -15.87 20.98 -14.72
CA TRP A 258 -16.13 20.06 -13.64
C TRP A 258 -17.42 19.26 -13.87
N PRO A 259 -17.40 17.92 -13.83
CA PRO A 259 -18.58 17.07 -14.03
C PRO A 259 -19.52 17.19 -12.84
N SER A 260 -20.83 17.05 -13.08
CA SER A 260 -21.78 16.84 -11.99
C SER A 260 -21.52 15.49 -11.32
N VAL A 261 -21.63 15.44 -9.99
CA VAL A 261 -21.29 14.25 -9.20
C VAL A 261 -22.42 13.82 -8.29
N GLN A 262 -22.61 12.53 -8.19
CA GLN A 262 -23.61 11.91 -7.29
C GLN A 262 -23.19 12.08 -5.82
N ASP A 263 -21.89 11.96 -5.55
CA ASP A 263 -21.30 11.80 -4.22
C ASP A 263 -20.13 12.74 -3.98
N GLY A 264 -19.72 12.87 -2.73
CA GLY A 264 -18.56 13.67 -2.31
C GLY A 264 -18.86 15.18 -2.23
N PRO A 265 -17.87 15.99 -1.81
CA PRO A 265 -17.96 17.44 -1.74
C PRO A 265 -18.24 18.09 -3.11
N LEU A 266 -19.02 19.17 -3.10
CA LEU A 266 -19.31 19.96 -4.31
C LEU A 266 -18.33 21.09 -4.55
N GLU A 267 -17.55 21.43 -3.55
CA GLU A 267 -16.50 22.45 -3.61
C GLU A 267 -15.25 21.90 -2.91
N GLY A 268 -14.08 22.30 -3.38
CA GLY A 268 -12.80 21.87 -2.83
C GLY A 268 -11.66 22.12 -3.80
N ASN A 269 -10.58 21.38 -3.65
CA ASN A 269 -9.39 21.52 -4.46
C ASN A 269 -8.97 20.18 -5.08
N VAL A 270 -8.38 20.27 -6.26
CA VAL A 270 -7.58 19.21 -6.89
C VAL A 270 -6.14 19.69 -6.86
N THR A 271 -5.30 19.01 -6.13
CA THR A 271 -3.86 19.28 -6.02
C THR A 271 -3.09 18.24 -6.82
N THR A 272 -2.23 18.71 -7.71
CA THR A 272 -1.40 17.89 -8.60
C THR A 272 0.08 18.21 -8.36
N TRP A 273 0.95 17.22 -8.55
CA TRP A 273 2.40 17.42 -8.68
C TRP A 273 2.76 17.27 -10.15
N ILE A 274 3.25 18.33 -10.76
CA ILE A 274 3.42 18.46 -12.20
C ILE A 274 4.88 18.64 -12.57
N VAL A 275 5.29 17.94 -13.63
CA VAL A 275 6.60 18.13 -14.26
C VAL A 275 6.42 19.01 -15.49
N ILE A 276 7.18 20.11 -15.56
CA ILE A 276 7.15 21.08 -16.66
C ILE A 276 8.50 21.07 -17.35
N ASP A 277 8.48 20.88 -18.66
CA ASP A 277 9.69 20.81 -19.47
C ASP A 277 10.38 22.17 -19.67
N ARG A 278 11.53 22.17 -20.32
CA ARG A 278 12.33 23.37 -20.59
C ARG A 278 11.65 24.40 -21.49
N LYS A 279 10.55 24.03 -22.17
CA LYS A 279 9.71 24.94 -22.96
C LYS A 279 8.49 25.46 -22.21
N GLY A 280 8.34 25.08 -20.94
CA GLY A 280 7.20 25.49 -20.12
C GLY A 280 5.92 24.66 -20.34
N LYS A 281 6.02 23.50 -20.99
CA LYS A 281 4.89 22.59 -21.21
C LYS A 281 4.79 21.58 -20.09
N VAL A 282 3.57 21.36 -19.56
CA VAL A 282 3.32 20.28 -18.59
C VAL A 282 3.47 18.94 -19.30
N ARG A 283 4.29 18.06 -18.75
CA ARG A 283 4.63 16.75 -19.36
C ARG A 283 4.10 15.57 -18.56
N GLU A 284 4.15 15.66 -17.25
CA GLU A 284 3.74 14.59 -16.34
C GLU A 284 2.97 15.15 -15.16
N ILE A 285 2.14 14.27 -14.58
CA ILE A 285 1.52 14.46 -13.28
C ILE A 285 1.95 13.28 -12.43
N ASP A 286 2.86 13.52 -11.47
CA ASP A 286 3.42 12.50 -10.58
C ASP A 286 2.48 12.10 -9.46
N GLY A 287 1.53 12.97 -9.13
CA GLY A 287 0.55 12.71 -8.10
C GLY A 287 -0.67 13.61 -8.23
N ILE A 288 -1.80 13.10 -7.77
CA ILE A 288 -3.05 13.86 -7.71
C ILE A 288 -3.81 13.50 -6.43
N VAL A 289 -4.27 14.53 -5.73
CA VAL A 289 -5.10 14.44 -4.52
C VAL A 289 -6.22 15.44 -4.60
N SER A 290 -7.44 15.03 -4.26
CA SER A 290 -8.59 15.95 -4.22
C SER A 290 -9.55 15.58 -3.09
N GLU A 291 -10.36 16.54 -2.66
CA GLU A 291 -11.47 16.31 -1.75
C GLU A 291 -12.60 15.52 -2.41
N ASN A 292 -12.64 15.44 -3.74
CA ASN A 292 -13.57 14.59 -4.48
C ASN A 292 -12.86 13.92 -5.65
N SER A 293 -12.60 12.63 -5.54
CA SER A 293 -11.86 11.85 -6.54
C SER A 293 -12.48 11.85 -7.95
N ALA A 294 -13.79 12.11 -8.07
CA ALA A 294 -14.45 12.28 -9.36
C ALA A 294 -13.95 13.52 -10.15
N MET A 295 -13.26 14.44 -9.48
CA MET A 295 -12.66 15.63 -10.10
C MET A 295 -11.26 15.35 -10.66
N ASN A 296 -10.62 14.24 -10.30
CA ASN A 296 -9.22 13.99 -10.62
C ASN A 296 -8.93 14.01 -12.12
N GLU A 297 -9.67 13.28 -12.94
CA GLU A 297 -9.42 13.23 -14.39
C GLU A 297 -9.62 14.61 -15.04
N THR A 298 -10.69 15.33 -14.67
CA THR A 298 -10.93 16.68 -15.19
C THR A 298 -9.84 17.67 -14.75
N GLY A 299 -9.38 17.56 -13.51
CA GLY A 299 -8.27 18.36 -12.98
C GLY A 299 -6.97 18.06 -13.71
N LYS A 300 -6.64 16.79 -13.90
CA LYS A 300 -5.50 16.32 -14.68
C LYS A 300 -5.51 16.86 -16.10
N ASP A 301 -6.63 16.70 -16.82
CA ASP A 301 -6.78 17.19 -18.17
C ASP A 301 -6.64 18.73 -18.28
N ALA A 302 -7.15 19.46 -17.30
CA ALA A 302 -7.01 20.91 -17.26
C ALA A 302 -5.54 21.31 -17.07
N VAL A 303 -4.85 20.69 -16.12
CA VAL A 303 -3.44 20.99 -15.83
C VAL A 303 -2.53 20.62 -17.00
N MET A 304 -2.74 19.47 -17.64
CA MET A 304 -1.95 19.02 -18.80
C MET A 304 -2.03 19.99 -20.01
N ARG A 305 -3.09 20.81 -20.10
CA ARG A 305 -3.24 21.82 -21.16
C ARG A 305 -2.68 23.19 -20.80
N MET A 306 -2.14 23.37 -19.59
CA MET A 306 -1.54 24.62 -19.17
C MET A 306 -0.18 24.82 -19.83
N GLN A 307 0.18 26.10 -20.00
CA GLN A 307 1.47 26.50 -20.54
C GLN A 307 2.10 27.54 -19.63
N PHE A 308 3.38 27.42 -19.42
CA PHE A 308 4.19 28.32 -18.59
C PHE A 308 5.31 29.00 -19.39
N THR A 309 5.79 30.11 -18.90
CA THR A 309 7.09 30.67 -19.35
C THR A 309 8.18 29.68 -18.93
N PRO A 310 9.17 29.41 -19.79
CA PRO A 310 10.32 28.57 -19.42
C PRO A 310 10.96 29.00 -18.10
N PHE A 311 11.18 28.07 -17.22
CA PHE A 311 11.84 28.33 -15.94
C PHE A 311 13.35 28.36 -16.14
N LEU A 312 13.99 29.38 -15.56
CA LEU A 312 15.44 29.56 -15.65
C LEU A 312 16.09 29.24 -14.30
N VAL A 313 17.00 28.27 -14.29
CA VAL A 313 17.87 27.98 -13.16
C VAL A 313 19.29 28.33 -13.59
N ASN A 314 19.94 29.22 -12.87
CA ASN A 314 21.27 29.79 -13.23
C ASN A 314 21.33 30.36 -14.66
N GLY A 315 20.21 30.91 -15.16
CA GLY A 315 20.10 31.49 -16.48
C GLY A 315 19.86 30.51 -17.64
N ALA A 316 19.75 29.22 -17.38
CA ALA A 316 19.46 28.19 -18.38
C ALA A 316 18.03 27.64 -18.22
N PRO A 317 17.31 27.38 -19.32
CA PRO A 317 16.00 26.72 -19.26
C PRO A 317 16.10 25.35 -18.58
N SER A 318 15.29 25.13 -17.53
CA SER A 318 15.33 23.92 -16.71
C SER A 318 13.95 23.28 -16.64
N GLN A 319 13.93 21.96 -16.52
CA GLN A 319 12.74 21.21 -16.15
C GLN A 319 12.46 21.42 -14.67
N VAL A 320 11.18 21.58 -14.30
CA VAL A 320 10.80 21.82 -12.91
C VAL A 320 9.68 20.90 -12.46
N LEU A 321 9.67 20.60 -11.17
CA LEU A 321 8.59 19.89 -10.46
C LEU A 321 7.95 20.87 -9.48
N SER A 322 6.62 20.94 -9.48
CA SER A 322 5.90 21.76 -8.51
C SER A 322 4.52 21.18 -8.19
N GLN A 323 4.01 21.59 -7.05
CA GLN A 323 2.60 21.43 -6.72
C GLN A 323 1.77 22.49 -7.46
N PHE A 324 0.59 22.11 -7.95
CA PHE A 324 -0.38 23.02 -8.53
C PHE A 324 -1.79 22.68 -8.07
N THR A 325 -2.48 23.65 -7.48
CA THR A 325 -3.81 23.47 -6.88
C THR A 325 -4.89 24.16 -7.71
N LEU A 326 -5.90 23.41 -8.14
CA LEU A 326 -7.09 23.89 -8.83
C LEU A 326 -8.30 23.84 -7.92
N PRO A 327 -8.97 24.96 -7.64
CA PRO A 327 -10.27 24.90 -6.97
C PRO A 327 -11.32 24.30 -7.89
N PHE A 328 -12.20 23.49 -7.36
CA PHE A 328 -13.37 23.01 -8.08
C PHE A 328 -14.66 23.47 -7.41
N LYS A 329 -15.67 23.68 -8.26
CA LYS A 329 -17.05 23.88 -7.86
C LYS A 329 -17.93 23.14 -8.86
N THR A 330 -18.72 22.20 -8.36
CA THR A 330 -19.58 21.34 -9.16
C THR A 330 -21.00 21.30 -8.61
N SER A 331 -21.87 20.51 -9.20
CA SER A 331 -23.27 20.34 -8.80
C SER A 331 -23.68 18.87 -8.75
N ARG A 332 -24.78 18.60 -8.10
CA ARG A 332 -25.47 17.31 -8.24
C ARG A 332 -26.18 17.24 -9.58
N PRO A 333 -26.25 16.09 -10.24
CA PRO A 333 -27.11 15.88 -11.40
C PRO A 333 -28.58 16.21 -11.08
N THR A 334 -29.32 16.74 -12.04
CA THR A 334 -30.73 17.06 -11.86
C THR A 334 -31.51 15.79 -11.52
N GLY A 335 -32.27 15.81 -10.43
CA GLY A 335 -33.05 14.64 -9.95
C GLY A 335 -32.19 13.62 -9.16
N SER A 336 -30.95 13.94 -8.83
CA SER A 336 -30.14 13.07 -7.98
C SER A 336 -30.74 12.94 -6.58
N GLU A 337 -30.67 11.74 -6.04
CA GLU A 337 -31.09 11.48 -4.66
C GLU A 337 -30.12 12.16 -3.68
N LYS A 338 -30.68 12.74 -2.62
CA LYS A 338 -29.86 13.29 -1.53
C LYS A 338 -29.63 12.19 -0.50
N PHE A 339 -28.38 11.87 -0.28
CA PHE A 339 -27.95 11.04 0.83
C PHE A 339 -27.41 11.90 1.97
N ASP A 340 -27.50 11.39 3.19
CA ASP A 340 -26.72 11.91 4.31
C ASP A 340 -25.22 11.66 4.06
N SER A 341 -24.33 12.28 4.86
CA SER A 341 -22.91 11.98 4.80
C SER A 341 -22.63 10.54 5.25
N ALA A 342 -21.54 9.94 4.78
CA ALA A 342 -21.13 8.61 5.21
C ALA A 342 -20.90 8.56 6.72
N GLN A 343 -20.33 9.63 7.28
CA GLN A 343 -20.17 9.79 8.73
C GLN A 343 -21.52 9.66 9.45
N THR A 344 -22.56 10.31 8.94
CA THR A 344 -23.92 10.25 9.52
C THR A 344 -24.45 8.81 9.54
N TYR A 345 -24.28 8.05 8.44
CA TYR A 345 -24.67 6.64 8.40
C TYR A 345 -23.91 5.80 9.42
N PHE A 346 -22.61 6.00 9.55
CA PHE A 346 -21.78 5.25 10.49
C PHE A 346 -22.11 5.59 11.95
N GLU A 347 -22.29 6.86 12.28
CA GLU A 347 -22.68 7.28 13.64
C GLU A 347 -24.06 6.74 14.02
N ARG A 348 -25.03 6.83 13.09
CA ARG A 348 -26.35 6.26 13.28
C ARG A 348 -26.29 4.75 13.46
N GLY A 349 -25.53 4.06 12.59
CA GLY A 349 -25.37 2.60 12.66
C GLY A 349 -24.74 2.13 13.96
N ARG A 350 -23.75 2.86 14.49
CA ARG A 350 -23.20 2.55 15.82
C ARG A 350 -24.24 2.76 16.92
N LYS A 351 -24.93 3.89 16.89
CA LYS A 351 -25.94 4.22 17.90
C LYS A 351 -27.09 3.23 17.93
N VAL A 352 -27.54 2.75 16.76
CA VAL A 352 -28.68 1.83 16.65
C VAL A 352 -28.28 0.38 16.92
N GLY A 353 -27.10 -0.04 16.45
CA GLY A 353 -26.72 -1.46 16.36
C GLY A 353 -25.61 -1.93 17.30
N PHE A 354 -24.91 -1.03 18.05
CA PHE A 354 -23.80 -1.42 18.90
C PHE A 354 -23.97 -0.96 20.34
N PRO A 355 -24.02 -1.89 21.30
CA PRO A 355 -24.27 -1.56 22.72
C PRO A 355 -23.27 -0.56 23.28
N SER A 356 -21.98 -0.65 22.94
CA SER A 356 -20.93 0.25 23.41
C SER A 356 -21.16 1.71 23.02
N ALA A 357 -21.79 1.96 21.87
CA ALA A 357 -22.06 3.30 21.36
C ALA A 357 -23.51 3.78 21.58
N GLY A 358 -24.46 2.85 21.65
CA GLY A 358 -25.90 3.18 21.69
C GLY A 358 -26.44 3.32 23.10
N THR A 359 -26.12 2.42 24.02
CA THR A 359 -26.69 2.44 25.38
C THR A 359 -25.89 3.32 26.34
N GLY A 360 -24.57 3.41 26.18
CA GLY A 360 -23.67 3.97 27.20
C GLY A 360 -23.68 3.18 28.52
N SER A 361 -24.41 2.06 28.59
CA SER A 361 -24.58 1.25 29.79
C SER A 361 -23.61 0.06 29.79
N PRO A 362 -22.95 -0.25 30.91
CA PRO A 362 -22.07 -1.39 31.03
C PRO A 362 -22.77 -2.70 30.69
N TYR A 363 -22.09 -3.58 29.91
CA TYR A 363 -22.66 -4.87 29.49
C TYR A 363 -21.61 -6.00 29.45
N VAL A 364 -22.12 -7.23 29.46
CA VAL A 364 -21.38 -8.44 29.08
C VAL A 364 -22.14 -9.07 27.90
N LEU A 365 -21.42 -9.30 26.81
CA LEU A 365 -21.93 -10.01 25.65
C LEU A 365 -21.15 -11.32 25.51
N ARG A 366 -21.88 -12.43 25.30
CA ARG A 366 -21.30 -13.74 24.98
C ARG A 366 -21.83 -14.23 23.66
N ALA A 367 -20.94 -14.80 22.89
CA ALA A 367 -21.28 -15.43 21.62
C ALA A 367 -20.53 -16.76 21.44
N GLU A 368 -21.16 -17.68 20.75
CA GLU A 368 -20.53 -18.87 20.21
C GLU A 368 -20.37 -18.72 18.71
N PHE A 369 -19.31 -19.27 18.14
CA PHE A 369 -19.14 -19.30 16.69
C PHE A 369 -18.70 -20.67 16.21
N GLU A 370 -19.14 -21.01 15.03
CA GLU A 370 -18.80 -22.22 14.30
C GLU A 370 -18.02 -21.85 13.06
N LEU A 371 -16.89 -22.49 12.84
CA LEU A 371 -16.02 -22.30 11.72
C LEU A 371 -15.82 -23.61 10.98
N ARG A 372 -15.87 -23.56 9.65
CA ARG A 372 -15.57 -24.70 8.80
C ARG A 372 -14.07 -24.68 8.45
N ASN A 373 -13.35 -25.72 8.87
CA ASN A 373 -11.95 -25.90 8.53
C ASN A 373 -11.76 -26.36 7.08
N SER A 374 -10.51 -26.45 6.62
CA SER A 374 -10.16 -26.87 5.25
C SER A 374 -10.58 -28.31 4.91
N ALA A 375 -10.79 -29.17 5.91
CA ALA A 375 -11.31 -30.53 5.75
C ALA A 375 -12.84 -30.57 5.67
N GLY A 376 -13.53 -29.43 5.86
CA GLY A 376 -14.98 -29.32 5.86
C GLY A 376 -15.63 -29.61 7.21
N GLU A 377 -14.85 -29.87 8.25
CA GLU A 377 -15.34 -30.12 9.61
C GLU A 377 -15.70 -28.81 10.30
N ILE A 378 -16.69 -28.87 11.18
CA ILE A 378 -17.14 -27.71 11.96
C ILE A 378 -16.46 -27.75 13.32
N GLU A 379 -15.71 -26.69 13.60
CA GLU A 379 -15.08 -26.44 14.89
C GLU A 379 -15.77 -25.28 15.60
N LYS A 380 -15.85 -25.33 16.93
CA LYS A 380 -16.56 -24.33 17.73
C LYS A 380 -15.59 -23.45 18.52
N GLY A 381 -15.94 -22.16 18.59
CA GLY A 381 -15.26 -21.20 19.42
C GLY A 381 -16.24 -20.37 20.26
N ARG A 382 -15.70 -19.57 21.14
CA ARG A 382 -16.48 -18.67 22.02
C ARG A 382 -15.87 -17.29 22.05
N TYR A 383 -16.72 -16.30 22.29
CA TYR A 383 -16.35 -14.90 22.40
C TYR A 383 -17.03 -14.28 23.64
N GLU A 384 -16.31 -13.45 24.35
CA GLU A 384 -16.85 -12.63 25.45
C GLU A 384 -16.37 -11.17 25.30
N ASP A 385 -17.31 -10.23 25.37
CA ASP A 385 -17.05 -8.79 25.46
C ASP A 385 -17.59 -8.25 26.79
N THR A 386 -16.70 -7.80 27.65
CA THR A 386 -17.04 -7.09 28.89
C THR A 386 -16.69 -5.62 28.67
N TRP A 387 -17.70 -4.76 28.55
CA TRP A 387 -17.54 -3.34 28.35
C TRP A 387 -18.16 -2.57 29.53
N LEU A 388 -17.36 -1.73 30.16
CA LEU A 388 -17.81 -0.85 31.24
C LEU A 388 -17.84 0.61 30.79
N SER A 389 -16.90 1.02 29.95
CA SER A 389 -16.79 2.33 29.32
C SER A 389 -15.79 2.29 28.18
N ASP A 390 -15.68 3.37 27.40
CA ASP A 390 -14.66 3.51 26.36
C ASP A 390 -13.21 3.43 26.88
N LEU A 391 -13.02 3.66 28.17
CA LEU A 391 -11.72 3.56 28.84
C LEU A 391 -11.51 2.22 29.55
N GLN A 392 -12.55 1.38 29.68
CA GLN A 392 -12.47 0.14 30.43
C GLN A 392 -13.32 -0.96 29.79
N TRP A 393 -12.65 -1.82 29.04
CA TRP A 393 -13.27 -2.96 28.38
C TRP A 393 -12.29 -4.09 28.16
N ARG A 394 -12.81 -5.33 28.00
CA ARG A 394 -12.05 -6.53 27.67
C ARG A 394 -12.84 -7.41 26.72
N ARG A 395 -12.23 -7.79 25.62
CA ARG A 395 -12.74 -8.67 24.59
C ARG A 395 -11.84 -9.89 24.48
N GLU A 396 -12.43 -11.07 24.45
CA GLU A 396 -11.71 -12.33 24.40
C GLU A 396 -12.37 -13.27 23.41
N ALA A 397 -11.55 -14.01 22.67
CA ALA A 397 -12.01 -15.12 21.82
C ALA A 397 -11.12 -16.33 22.01
N TRP A 398 -11.75 -17.49 22.04
CA TRP A 398 -11.09 -18.80 22.15
C TRP A 398 -11.55 -19.71 21.02
N PHE A 399 -10.60 -20.40 20.43
CA PHE A 399 -10.86 -21.33 19.35
C PHE A 399 -9.77 -22.40 19.30
N VAL A 400 -10.16 -23.67 19.54
CA VAL A 400 -9.24 -24.81 19.63
C VAL A 400 -8.12 -24.51 20.64
N ASP A 401 -6.88 -24.39 20.18
CA ASP A 401 -5.67 -24.10 20.97
C ASP A 401 -5.30 -22.60 20.96
N SER A 402 -6.14 -21.77 20.36
CA SER A 402 -5.84 -20.36 20.16
C SER A 402 -6.66 -19.47 21.09
N HIS A 403 -6.02 -18.42 21.58
CA HIS A 403 -6.61 -17.41 22.47
C HIS A 403 -6.19 -16.01 22.02
N PHE A 404 -7.17 -15.15 21.89
CA PHE A 404 -6.94 -13.77 21.52
C PHE A 404 -7.67 -12.82 22.45
N VAL A 405 -6.94 -11.86 23.02
CA VAL A 405 -7.49 -10.89 23.96
C VAL A 405 -7.11 -9.48 23.53
N ARG A 406 -8.08 -8.58 23.58
CA ARG A 406 -7.85 -7.13 23.59
C ARG A 406 -8.50 -6.53 24.80
N SER A 407 -7.80 -5.64 25.46
CA SER A 407 -8.31 -4.97 26.64
C SER A 407 -7.83 -3.53 26.68
N ARG A 408 -8.63 -2.69 27.29
CA ARG A 408 -8.28 -1.31 27.64
C ARG A 408 -8.56 -1.08 29.11
N ASN A 409 -7.64 -0.39 29.75
CA ASN A 409 -7.80 0.05 31.12
C ASN A 409 -7.18 1.44 31.26
N ASP A 410 -8.03 2.45 31.29
CA ASP A 410 -7.68 3.86 31.18
C ASP A 410 -6.86 4.16 29.91
N GLU A 411 -5.68 4.72 30.03
CA GLU A 411 -4.79 5.02 28.90
C GLU A 411 -4.05 3.80 28.36
N LYS A 412 -4.00 2.70 29.13
CA LYS A 412 -3.27 1.51 28.76
C LYS A 412 -4.12 0.55 27.94
N ARG A 413 -3.52 0.04 26.89
CA ARG A 413 -4.10 -1.01 26.04
C ARG A 413 -3.26 -2.27 26.15
N TYR A 414 -3.92 -3.42 26.00
CA TYR A 414 -3.30 -4.72 26.13
C TYR A 414 -3.74 -5.62 24.97
N ARG A 415 -2.83 -6.48 24.53
CA ARG A 415 -3.09 -7.46 23.48
C ARG A 415 -2.37 -8.76 23.77
N LEU A 416 -3.11 -9.87 23.80
CA LEU A 416 -2.60 -11.22 23.83
C LEU A 416 -3.00 -11.94 22.53
N SER A 417 -2.07 -12.66 21.93
CA SER A 417 -2.30 -13.40 20.70
C SER A 417 -1.52 -14.71 20.78
N GLU A 418 -2.21 -15.81 21.07
CA GLU A 418 -1.64 -17.13 21.27
C GLU A 418 -2.28 -18.15 20.32
N GLY A 419 -1.51 -19.15 19.91
CA GLY A 419 -1.96 -20.23 19.05
C GLY A 419 -1.94 -19.89 17.55
N GLN A 420 -2.14 -20.92 16.73
CA GLN A 420 -1.99 -20.81 15.26
C GLN A 420 -3.15 -20.06 14.58
N GLN A 421 -4.33 -20.04 15.22
CA GLN A 421 -5.55 -19.45 14.68
C GLN A 421 -5.80 -18.03 15.19
N ALA A 422 -4.83 -17.37 15.80
CA ALA A 422 -4.98 -16.04 16.38
C ALA A 422 -5.43 -14.98 15.34
N GLY A 423 -4.96 -15.07 14.08
CA GLY A 423 -5.41 -14.20 12.99
C GLY A 423 -6.90 -14.35 12.66
N LEU A 424 -7.42 -15.56 12.76
CA LEU A 424 -8.85 -15.84 12.59
C LEU A 424 -9.67 -15.23 13.74
N LEU A 425 -9.18 -15.34 14.97
CA LEU A 425 -9.84 -14.74 16.14
C LEU A 425 -9.93 -13.21 16.03
N GLN A 426 -8.95 -12.55 15.42
CA GLN A 426 -9.05 -11.12 15.14
C GLN A 426 -10.21 -10.80 14.20
N MET A 427 -10.52 -11.67 13.24
CA MET A 427 -11.66 -11.49 12.36
C MET A 427 -12.99 -11.54 13.14
N VAL A 428 -13.09 -12.42 14.17
CA VAL A 428 -14.27 -12.51 15.04
C VAL A 428 -14.57 -11.16 15.70
N PHE A 429 -13.55 -10.46 16.19
CA PHE A 429 -13.71 -9.13 16.82
C PHE A 429 -14.30 -8.08 15.85
N ARG A 430 -13.86 -8.10 14.59
CA ARG A 430 -14.33 -7.17 13.58
C ARG A 430 -15.79 -7.39 13.16
N MET A 431 -16.27 -8.59 13.32
CA MET A 431 -17.63 -8.91 12.91
C MET A 431 -18.66 -8.36 13.86
N LEU A 432 -18.33 -8.21 15.11
CA LEU A 432 -19.25 -7.64 16.09
C LEU A 432 -19.33 -6.11 15.97
N GLU A 433 -18.22 -5.44 15.73
CA GLU A 433 -18.17 -3.98 15.54
C GLU A 433 -17.44 -3.59 14.24
N PRO A 434 -18.04 -3.81 13.06
CA PRO A 434 -17.34 -3.60 11.78
C PRO A 434 -17.24 -2.14 11.36
N ILE A 435 -18.01 -1.23 11.96
CA ILE A 435 -18.02 0.18 11.58
C ILE A 435 -16.78 0.87 12.13
N PRO A 436 -15.96 1.53 11.28
CA PRO A 436 -14.75 2.22 11.72
C PRO A 436 -15.09 3.36 12.70
N ALA A 437 -14.18 3.66 13.62
CA ALA A 437 -14.33 4.80 14.52
C ALA A 437 -14.28 6.14 13.75
N SER A 438 -15.02 7.16 14.22
CA SER A 438 -15.19 8.43 13.51
C SER A 438 -13.88 9.23 13.35
N ASP A 439 -12.92 9.04 14.24
CA ASP A 439 -11.62 9.71 14.24
C ASP A 439 -10.63 9.22 13.17
N THR A 440 -11.01 8.16 12.44
CA THR A 440 -10.13 7.50 11.45
C THR A 440 -10.67 7.56 10.03
N PHE A 441 -11.62 8.43 9.78
CA PHE A 441 -12.46 8.39 8.61
C PHE A 441 -12.37 9.71 7.82
N GLN A 442 -12.23 9.62 6.49
CA GLN A 442 -12.25 10.78 5.60
C GLN A 442 -13.49 10.70 4.70
N GLU A 443 -14.36 11.72 4.79
CA GLU A 443 -15.65 11.76 4.08
C GLU A 443 -15.49 11.68 2.56
N SER A 444 -14.43 12.28 2.01
CA SER A 444 -14.16 12.32 0.57
C SER A 444 -14.00 10.96 -0.10
N ASP A 445 -13.67 9.93 0.67
CA ASP A 445 -13.40 8.60 0.13
C ASP A 445 -14.67 7.74 0.00
N TRP A 446 -15.83 8.22 0.50
CA TRP A 446 -17.05 7.46 0.60
C TRP A 446 -18.11 7.93 -0.39
N ARG A 447 -18.86 6.96 -0.91
CA ARG A 447 -19.99 7.16 -1.82
C ARG A 447 -21.21 6.42 -1.30
N MET A 448 -22.39 6.95 -1.59
CA MET A 448 -23.67 6.36 -1.19
C MET A 448 -24.52 6.05 -2.42
N LYS A 449 -25.22 4.91 -2.40
CA LYS A 449 -26.19 4.55 -3.42
C LYS A 449 -27.30 3.67 -2.85
N ARG A 450 -28.47 3.68 -3.51
CA ARG A 450 -29.54 2.72 -3.20
C ARG A 450 -29.14 1.32 -3.61
N ASP A 451 -29.53 0.38 -2.77
CA ASP A 451 -29.34 -1.05 -2.97
C ASP A 451 -30.48 -1.82 -2.28
N ALA A 452 -30.45 -3.14 -2.31
CA ALA A 452 -31.39 -3.98 -1.61
C ALA A 452 -30.68 -5.13 -0.88
N VAL A 453 -31.16 -5.45 0.32
CA VAL A 453 -30.75 -6.64 1.07
C VAL A 453 -32.01 -7.47 1.34
N ASN A 454 -32.04 -8.70 0.84
CA ASN A 454 -33.19 -9.60 0.94
C ASN A 454 -34.50 -8.98 0.43
N GLY A 455 -34.42 -8.14 -0.63
CA GLY A 455 -35.57 -7.43 -1.22
C GLY A 455 -35.97 -6.15 -0.49
N SER A 456 -35.42 -5.83 0.67
CA SER A 456 -35.69 -4.58 1.39
C SER A 456 -34.74 -3.48 0.90
N PRO A 457 -35.23 -2.24 0.69
CA PRO A 457 -34.42 -1.12 0.26
C PRO A 457 -33.44 -0.73 1.37
N VAL A 458 -32.20 -0.42 0.97
CA VAL A 458 -31.12 -0.01 1.88
C VAL A 458 -30.25 1.06 1.23
N VAL A 459 -29.46 1.75 2.04
CA VAL A 459 -28.37 2.60 1.56
C VAL A 459 -27.07 1.84 1.67
N ARG A 460 -26.37 1.73 0.55
CA ARG A 460 -25.01 1.19 0.50
C ARG A 460 -24.01 2.33 0.58
N VAL A 461 -23.22 2.35 1.63
CA VAL A 461 -22.07 3.25 1.83
C VAL A 461 -20.82 2.49 1.42
N LEU A 462 -20.06 3.01 0.47
CA LEU A 462 -18.91 2.30 -0.09
C LEU A 462 -17.71 3.23 -0.33
N THR A 463 -16.51 2.65 -0.25
CA THR A 463 -15.23 3.29 -0.61
C THR A 463 -14.37 2.33 -1.43
N GLY A 464 -13.39 2.86 -2.16
CA GLY A 464 -12.49 2.12 -3.02
C GLY A 464 -12.77 2.35 -4.50
N TYR A 465 -11.90 1.78 -5.34
CA TYR A 465 -11.94 1.96 -6.79
C TYR A 465 -13.07 1.14 -7.42
N GLU A 466 -13.85 1.81 -8.25
CA GLU A 466 -14.84 1.20 -9.14
C GLU A 466 -14.38 1.48 -10.58
N SER A 467 -14.23 0.44 -11.39
CA SER A 467 -13.83 0.61 -12.79
C SER A 467 -14.92 1.34 -13.58
N PRO A 468 -14.58 1.97 -14.73
CA PRO A 468 -15.54 2.72 -15.55
C PRO A 468 -16.74 1.88 -16.03
N ASP A 469 -16.61 0.56 -16.11
CA ASP A 469 -17.70 -0.38 -16.43
C ASP A 469 -18.54 -0.77 -15.19
N GLY A 470 -18.34 -0.10 -14.06
CA GLY A 470 -19.07 -0.33 -12.81
C GLY A 470 -18.65 -1.58 -12.05
N LYS A 471 -17.60 -2.27 -12.49
CA LYS A 471 -17.07 -3.40 -11.74
C LYS A 471 -16.25 -2.90 -10.56
N LEU A 472 -16.61 -3.40 -9.38
CA LEU A 472 -15.89 -3.13 -8.16
C LEU A 472 -14.64 -4.02 -8.09
N ASP A 473 -13.50 -3.43 -7.75
CA ASP A 473 -12.34 -4.23 -7.33
C ASP A 473 -12.69 -4.93 -6.01
N PRO A 474 -12.90 -6.27 -6.00
CA PRO A 474 -13.35 -6.98 -4.81
C PRO A 474 -12.34 -6.91 -3.66
N VAL A 475 -11.09 -6.57 -3.95
CA VAL A 475 -10.02 -6.46 -2.95
C VAL A 475 -10.01 -5.10 -2.28
N GLN A 476 -10.31 -4.03 -3.01
CA GLN A 476 -10.19 -2.66 -2.51
C GLN A 476 -11.51 -2.07 -2.02
N VAL A 477 -12.65 -2.52 -2.57
CA VAL A 477 -13.95 -1.95 -2.21
C VAL A 477 -14.41 -2.44 -0.84
N ARG A 478 -14.71 -1.49 0.05
CA ARG A 478 -15.46 -1.73 1.29
C ARG A 478 -16.87 -1.25 1.12
N SER A 479 -17.84 -2.01 1.60
CA SER A 479 -19.26 -1.65 1.51
C SER A 479 -19.98 -1.98 2.80
N TYR A 480 -20.93 -1.11 3.16
CA TYR A 480 -21.80 -1.23 4.32
C TYR A 480 -23.22 -0.95 3.88
N TRP A 481 -24.17 -1.81 4.26
CA TRP A 481 -25.59 -1.68 3.89
C TRP A 481 -26.41 -1.37 5.13
N PHE A 482 -27.01 -0.20 5.16
CA PHE A 482 -27.84 0.29 6.24
C PHE A 482 -29.31 0.33 5.79
N ASP A 483 -30.22 -0.11 6.64
CA ASP A 483 -31.65 0.12 6.44
C ASP A 483 -32.05 1.57 6.77
N ASP A 484 -33.33 1.89 6.61
CA ASP A 484 -33.85 3.24 6.86
C ASP A 484 -33.76 3.64 8.35
N SER A 485 -33.71 2.70 9.28
CA SER A 485 -33.47 2.97 10.71
C SER A 485 -32.02 3.30 11.01
N GLY A 486 -31.10 2.97 10.09
CA GLY A 486 -29.66 3.06 10.23
C GLY A 486 -29.02 1.75 10.71
N LEU A 487 -29.80 0.67 10.82
CA LEU A 487 -29.27 -0.63 11.24
C LEU A 487 -28.37 -1.24 10.16
N LEU A 488 -27.17 -1.68 10.54
CA LEU A 488 -26.23 -2.32 9.65
C LEU A 488 -26.63 -3.78 9.40
N LEU A 489 -27.00 -4.11 8.16
CA LEU A 489 -27.44 -5.45 7.78
C LEU A 489 -26.34 -6.30 7.15
N LYS A 490 -25.40 -5.65 6.44
CA LYS A 490 -24.41 -6.35 5.64
C LYS A 490 -23.12 -5.53 5.51
N THR A 491 -21.98 -6.22 5.46
CA THR A 491 -20.70 -5.61 5.06
C THR A 491 -20.01 -6.46 4.02
N HIS A 492 -19.14 -5.85 3.21
CA HIS A 492 -18.27 -6.56 2.28
C HIS A 492 -16.90 -5.91 2.23
N PHE A 493 -15.85 -6.74 2.34
CA PHE A 493 -14.46 -6.31 2.19
C PHE A 493 -13.55 -7.51 1.87
N ARG A 494 -12.72 -7.38 0.83
CA ARG A 494 -11.73 -8.39 0.41
C ARG A 494 -12.33 -9.78 0.17
N GLY A 495 -13.48 -9.83 -0.52
CA GLY A 495 -14.18 -11.10 -0.78
C GLY A 495 -14.87 -11.71 0.43
N ILE A 496 -14.80 -11.04 1.59
CA ILE A 496 -15.51 -11.46 2.80
C ILE A 496 -16.78 -10.62 2.95
N GLU A 497 -17.90 -11.29 2.98
CA GLU A 497 -19.22 -10.71 3.25
C GLU A 497 -19.68 -11.10 4.65
N THR A 498 -20.21 -10.15 5.42
CA THR A 498 -20.91 -10.47 6.67
C THR A 498 -22.38 -10.13 6.51
N ARG A 499 -23.26 -10.99 6.99
CA ARG A 499 -24.71 -10.77 7.07
C ARG A 499 -25.17 -10.82 8.50
N ARG A 500 -26.01 -9.87 8.88
CA ARG A 500 -26.55 -9.73 10.23
C ARG A 500 -28.04 -9.99 10.22
N SER A 501 -28.53 -10.75 11.18
CA SER A 501 -29.94 -11.12 11.30
C SER A 501 -30.28 -11.45 12.74
N ASP A 502 -31.55 -11.77 12.98
CA ASP A 502 -32.08 -12.13 14.31
C ASP A 502 -31.74 -11.03 15.35
N PHE A 503 -32.19 -9.80 15.06
CA PHE A 503 -31.94 -8.66 15.94
C PHE A 503 -32.81 -8.72 17.19
N ALA A 504 -32.21 -8.37 18.33
CA ALA A 504 -32.92 -8.28 19.60
C ALA A 504 -32.56 -6.98 20.32
N ASP A 505 -33.55 -6.38 20.95
CA ASP A 505 -33.36 -5.17 21.76
C ASP A 505 -32.51 -5.45 23.01
N PHE A 506 -31.54 -4.58 23.23
CA PHE A 506 -30.82 -4.47 24.49
C PHE A 506 -30.69 -3.00 24.89
N ALA A 507 -31.48 -2.57 25.84
CA ALA A 507 -31.49 -1.20 26.34
C ALA A 507 -31.67 -0.13 25.23
N GLY A 508 -32.53 -0.43 24.24
CA GLY A 508 -32.82 0.45 23.11
C GLY A 508 -31.86 0.34 21.91
N VAL A 509 -30.99 -0.68 21.90
CA VAL A 509 -30.07 -0.98 20.80
C VAL A 509 -30.41 -2.33 20.19
N GLU A 510 -30.53 -2.39 18.86
CA GLU A 510 -30.82 -3.59 18.10
C GLU A 510 -29.55 -4.43 17.85
N VAL A 511 -29.29 -5.39 18.71
CA VAL A 511 -28.11 -6.25 18.64
C VAL A 511 -28.34 -7.44 17.72
N ALA A 512 -27.51 -7.60 16.68
CA ALA A 512 -27.57 -8.77 15.81
C ALA A 512 -27.18 -10.04 16.60
N ARG A 513 -28.10 -10.99 16.72
CA ARG A 513 -27.87 -12.27 17.38
C ARG A 513 -27.28 -13.32 16.46
N SER A 514 -27.44 -13.18 15.14
CA SER A 514 -26.83 -14.07 14.16
C SER A 514 -25.98 -13.27 13.17
N ILE A 515 -24.74 -13.71 12.98
CA ILE A 515 -23.79 -13.10 12.05
C ILE A 515 -23.17 -14.23 11.21
N ASP A 516 -23.54 -14.25 9.93
CA ASP A 516 -22.93 -15.15 8.95
C ASP A 516 -21.78 -14.48 8.24
N VAL A 517 -20.69 -15.18 8.06
CA VAL A 517 -19.52 -14.75 7.32
C VAL A 517 -19.32 -15.66 6.13
N LEU A 518 -19.30 -15.05 4.96
CA LEU A 518 -19.13 -15.75 3.71
C LEU A 518 -17.82 -15.30 3.06
N LYS A 519 -17.10 -16.24 2.49
CA LYS A 519 -15.95 -15.99 1.61
C LYS A 519 -16.31 -16.52 0.22
N ASP A 520 -16.29 -15.64 -0.76
CA ASP A 520 -16.65 -15.96 -2.15
C ASP A 520 -18.03 -16.67 -2.26
N GLY A 521 -18.99 -16.21 -1.44
CA GLY A 521 -20.36 -16.75 -1.38
C GLY A 521 -20.54 -18.02 -0.54
N ASN A 522 -19.47 -18.65 -0.07
CA ASN A 522 -19.52 -19.84 0.77
C ASN A 522 -19.48 -19.50 2.25
N LEU A 523 -20.32 -20.12 3.06
CA LEU A 523 -20.33 -19.92 4.50
C LEU A 523 -19.00 -20.39 5.11
N LEU A 524 -18.24 -19.45 5.64
CA LEU A 524 -16.98 -19.68 6.33
C LEU A 524 -17.19 -19.81 7.83
N MET A 525 -18.00 -18.92 8.40
CA MET A 525 -18.25 -18.90 9.84
C MET A 525 -19.69 -18.44 10.12
N ARG A 526 -20.28 -18.97 11.16
CA ARG A 526 -21.54 -18.50 11.77
C ARG A 526 -21.30 -18.18 13.23
N MET A 527 -21.72 -16.99 13.64
CA MET A 527 -21.70 -16.57 15.04
C MET A 527 -23.11 -16.40 15.56
N HIS A 528 -23.34 -16.81 16.79
CA HIS A 528 -24.60 -16.61 17.51
C HIS A 528 -24.33 -15.95 18.87
N VAL A 529 -24.92 -14.77 19.09
CA VAL A 529 -24.89 -14.08 20.39
C VAL A 529 -25.85 -14.81 21.33
N THR A 530 -25.30 -15.56 22.27
CA THR A 530 -26.06 -16.38 23.22
C THR A 530 -26.62 -15.58 24.37
N GLU A 531 -25.90 -14.51 24.78
CA GLU A 531 -26.29 -13.68 25.92
C GLU A 531 -25.79 -12.24 25.70
N ILE A 532 -26.64 -11.28 26.08
CA ILE A 532 -26.23 -9.91 26.38
C ILE A 532 -26.96 -9.48 27.65
N SER A 533 -26.23 -8.99 28.64
CA SER A 533 -26.78 -8.64 29.94
C SER A 533 -26.04 -7.43 30.54
N PRO A 534 -26.68 -6.65 31.43
CA PRO A 534 -26.00 -5.59 32.15
C PRO A 534 -24.75 -6.12 32.89
N ALA A 535 -23.64 -5.40 32.79
CA ALA A 535 -22.42 -5.79 33.50
C ALA A 535 -22.56 -5.49 34.99
N GLY A 536 -22.19 -6.47 35.84
CA GLY A 536 -21.94 -6.26 37.25
C GLY A 536 -20.63 -5.53 37.52
N SER A 537 -20.24 -5.45 38.78
CA SER A 537 -18.92 -4.94 39.15
C SER A 537 -17.83 -6.00 38.86
N PHE A 538 -16.74 -5.57 38.24
CA PHE A 538 -15.58 -6.42 37.99
C PHE A 538 -14.34 -5.86 38.70
N PRO A 539 -13.42 -6.73 39.19
CA PRO A 539 -12.15 -6.27 39.72
C PRO A 539 -11.33 -5.60 38.61
N TYR A 540 -10.67 -4.51 38.97
CA TYR A 540 -9.85 -3.71 38.05
C TYR A 540 -8.76 -4.54 37.33
N SER A 541 -8.29 -5.59 37.98
CA SER A 541 -7.31 -6.54 37.42
C SER A 541 -7.83 -7.31 36.22
N LYS A 542 -9.15 -7.47 36.05
CA LYS A 542 -9.74 -8.14 34.87
C LYS A 542 -9.31 -7.49 33.56
N PHE A 543 -9.12 -6.17 33.56
CA PHE A 543 -8.83 -5.39 32.36
C PHE A 543 -7.33 -5.18 32.11
N LYS A 544 -6.46 -5.77 32.94
CA LYS A 544 -5.00 -5.70 32.80
C LYS A 544 -4.43 -7.03 32.30
N LEU A 545 -3.43 -6.94 31.44
CA LEU A 545 -2.64 -8.08 30.97
C LEU A 545 -1.15 -7.69 31.12
N PRO A 546 -0.57 -7.84 32.33
CA PRO A 546 0.83 -7.49 32.57
C PRO A 546 1.77 -8.20 31.62
N GLY A 547 2.70 -7.46 31.00
CA GLY A 547 3.63 -7.99 29.98
C GLY A 547 3.06 -8.03 28.56
N HIS A 548 1.81 -7.61 28.36
CA HIS A 548 1.15 -7.57 27.06
C HIS A 548 0.60 -6.15 26.76
N GLU A 549 1.28 -5.12 27.25
CA GLU A 549 0.97 -3.74 26.93
C GLU A 549 1.19 -3.50 25.44
N TRP A 550 0.25 -2.79 24.83
CA TRP A 550 0.30 -2.47 23.42
C TRP A 550 0.10 -0.97 23.20
N GLU A 551 1.08 -0.34 22.59
CA GLU A 551 1.01 1.07 22.20
C GLU A 551 0.56 1.19 20.75
N ARG A 552 -0.48 1.99 20.53
CA ARG A 552 -0.91 2.35 19.20
C ARG A 552 0.03 3.43 18.67
N ILE A 553 0.93 3.08 17.76
CA ILE A 553 1.80 4.06 17.11
C ILE A 553 0.96 4.80 16.06
N PHE A 554 0.56 6.03 16.37
CA PHE A 554 -0.04 6.94 15.40
C PHE A 554 1.06 7.47 14.48
N THR A 555 1.13 6.98 13.27
CA THR A 555 1.90 7.60 12.20
C THR A 555 0.91 8.24 11.24
N GLY A 556 0.92 9.59 11.15
CA GLY A 556 -0.09 10.40 10.48
C GLY A 556 -0.37 10.08 9.00
N SER A 557 -1.52 10.49 8.56
CA SER A 557 -2.05 10.77 7.23
C SER A 557 -2.57 9.67 6.29
N HIS A 558 -2.58 8.37 6.60
CA HIS A 558 -3.35 7.39 5.81
C HIS A 558 -4.14 6.43 6.71
N THR A 559 -5.15 6.97 7.36
CA THR A 559 -5.80 6.32 8.50
C THR A 559 -6.82 5.23 8.15
N ILE A 560 -7.32 5.17 6.91
CA ILE A 560 -8.35 4.19 6.53
C ILE A 560 -7.77 2.79 6.39
N ASP A 561 -6.58 2.65 5.83
CA ASP A 561 -5.92 1.33 5.69
C ASP A 561 -5.29 0.84 6.99
N ARG A 562 -4.95 1.72 7.91
CA ARG A 562 -4.23 1.37 9.14
C ARG A 562 -5.09 0.73 10.23
N GLN A 563 -6.36 1.10 10.38
CA GLN A 563 -7.22 0.36 11.32
C GLN A 563 -7.37 -1.11 10.93
N PHE A 564 -7.36 -1.41 9.63
CA PHE A 564 -7.41 -2.79 9.14
C PHE A 564 -6.03 -3.46 9.04
N THR A 565 -4.94 -2.69 8.89
CA THR A 565 -3.58 -3.25 8.83
C THR A 565 -2.91 -3.36 10.20
N ASP A 566 -3.13 -2.40 11.12
CA ASP A 566 -2.62 -2.50 12.50
C ASP A 566 -3.42 -3.50 13.34
N GLU A 567 -4.61 -3.88 12.90
CA GLU A 567 -5.38 -4.97 13.51
C GLU A 567 -5.02 -6.35 12.95
N VAL A 568 -4.26 -6.45 11.86
CA VAL A 568 -3.72 -7.70 11.29
C VAL A 568 -2.25 -7.92 11.67
N ARG A 569 -1.62 -6.96 12.36
CA ARG A 569 -0.26 -7.13 12.91
C ARG A 569 -0.27 -7.73 14.29
#